data_c82c4fdace89b79b1075814240b087aa
#
_entry.id   c82c4fdace89b79b1075814240b087aa
#
_cell.length_a   1.000
_cell.length_b   1.000
_cell.length_c   1.000
_cell.angle_alpha   90.00
_cell.angle_beta   90.00
_cell.angle_gamma   90.00
#
_symmetry.space_group_name_H-M   'P 1'
#
loop_
_entity.id
_entity.type
_entity.pdbx_description
1 polymer ?
#
loop_
_entity_poly.entity_id
_entity_poly.type
_entity_poly.pdbx_seq_one_letter_code
_entity_poly.pdbx_strand_id
1 'polypeptide(L)'
;FCGDCLAVCPVGAITNKYSKYLYKPWQMKKTTTTCNYCGDGCQMHLETKDTEVVRVTSPLSWKNKWGDRTETAKGHGGLCVRGRFGFQYIDSEQRLRQPLVRTGETLTETPWLDTMQTVIDRLSDIHRKHGPESIAGLITARCTNEELYLFQKLMRAGLRTNQLDSSARYGHLNYVHAVRHAVGVGRPLNDWEDLTKAKAILVIGSNITETNPLTAVRIKEAIRVYHSQVIVVDSANTNIAQLASHPLLVKPGSESFLIDGLVKSVIEQDLIDEASTTRHPQAFSALKQALAQVSLEQVSAQTGIAVEQIREIAAIFAEAPRAIALCAEGIVRQPNGYQNVLKLIDLAWVTGKLGQPGCGVTTVTEEINEQGAVDMGVAPEFLPGQARFDDPGARERFEKAWDVTLPASGSGANFLEILARIRNGQIKALYVIGENPLATLPASMDVKGTLEKLQLLIVQDPFLTETGQMAHVVLPAATYAEKDGTFTNLEGKVLRVRQAVDQVGESLPDWHIMTALANGLGYDWPYESPQDVQNEIM
;
A
#
# COMPACT_ATOMS: atom_id res chain seq x y z
N PHE A 1 0.41 -21.29 9.78
CA PHE A 1 -0.88 -21.98 9.55
C PHE A 1 -1.67 -21.28 8.42
N CYS A 2 -1.29 -21.52 7.13
CA CYS A 2 -2.00 -20.91 5.99
C CYS A 2 -3.33 -21.61 5.66
N GLY A 3 -3.56 -22.85 6.11
CA GLY A 3 -4.75 -23.64 5.83
C GLY A 3 -4.79 -24.27 4.43
N ASP A 4 -3.70 -24.27 3.67
CA ASP A 4 -3.67 -24.93 2.34
C ASP A 4 -3.94 -26.43 2.41
N CYS A 5 -3.62 -27.09 3.55
CA CYS A 5 -4.01 -28.47 3.80
C CYS A 5 -5.52 -28.71 3.71
N LEU A 6 -6.36 -27.71 4.04
CA LEU A 6 -7.81 -27.78 3.85
C LEU A 6 -8.19 -27.81 2.36
N ALA A 7 -7.44 -27.07 1.53
CA ALA A 7 -7.74 -26.94 0.10
C ALA A 7 -7.27 -28.17 -0.70
N VAL A 8 -6.19 -28.83 -0.27
CA VAL A 8 -5.57 -29.95 -1.00
C VAL A 8 -6.00 -31.33 -0.51
N CYS A 9 -6.71 -31.43 0.64
CA CYS A 9 -7.17 -32.70 1.17
C CYS A 9 -8.36 -33.25 0.34
N PRO A 10 -8.16 -34.30 -0.47
CA PRO A 10 -9.21 -34.76 -1.40
C PRO A 10 -10.34 -35.52 -0.70
N VAL A 11 -10.07 -36.05 0.50
CA VAL A 11 -11.02 -36.91 1.23
C VAL A 11 -11.80 -36.18 2.32
N GLY A 12 -11.58 -34.85 2.48
CA GLY A 12 -12.28 -34.05 3.49
C GLY A 12 -11.94 -34.42 4.94
N ALA A 13 -10.79 -35.09 5.18
CA ALA A 13 -10.33 -35.44 6.52
C ALA A 13 -9.93 -34.22 7.34
N ILE A 14 -9.46 -33.16 6.67
CA ILE A 14 -9.14 -31.88 7.28
C ILE A 14 -10.23 -30.88 6.92
N THR A 15 -10.92 -30.34 7.91
CA THR A 15 -12.05 -29.43 7.73
C THR A 15 -11.87 -28.15 8.54
N ASN A 16 -12.42 -27.05 8.05
CA ASN A 16 -12.45 -25.80 8.77
C ASN A 16 -13.45 -25.88 9.93
N LYS A 17 -13.03 -25.63 11.16
CA LYS A 17 -13.86 -25.68 12.36
C LYS A 17 -15.06 -24.72 12.28
N TYR A 18 -14.88 -23.54 11.68
CA TYR A 18 -15.91 -22.50 11.61
C TYR A 18 -16.99 -22.77 10.59
N SER A 19 -16.71 -23.57 9.53
CA SER A 19 -17.68 -23.88 8.49
C SER A 19 -18.11 -25.35 8.43
N LYS A 20 -17.55 -26.19 9.35
CA LYS A 20 -17.79 -27.62 9.35
C LYS A 20 -19.26 -27.93 9.64
N TYR A 21 -19.92 -28.61 8.69
CA TYR A 21 -21.31 -29.08 8.77
C TYR A 21 -22.38 -27.99 8.88
N LEU A 22 -22.03 -26.69 8.81
CA LEU A 22 -23.02 -25.62 8.84
C LEU A 22 -23.84 -25.59 7.55
N TYR A 23 -23.16 -25.69 6.39
CA TYR A 23 -23.79 -25.58 5.08
C TYR A 23 -23.22 -26.61 4.11
N LYS A 24 -24.03 -27.00 3.15
CA LYS A 24 -23.61 -27.86 2.02
C LYS A 24 -23.10 -27.00 0.87
N PRO A 25 -22.13 -27.48 0.04
CA PRO A 25 -21.54 -26.68 -1.04
C PRO A 25 -22.55 -26.04 -2.00
N TRP A 26 -23.66 -26.72 -2.28
CA TRP A 26 -24.68 -26.20 -3.19
C TRP A 26 -25.65 -25.17 -2.57
N GLN A 27 -25.53 -24.92 -1.28
CA GLN A 27 -26.27 -23.87 -0.57
C GLN A 27 -25.51 -22.54 -0.53
N MET A 28 -24.25 -22.55 -0.94
CA MET A 28 -23.38 -21.38 -0.87
C MET A 28 -23.23 -20.73 -2.24
N LYS A 29 -23.35 -19.41 -2.28
CA LYS A 29 -22.94 -18.60 -3.43
C LYS A 29 -21.43 -18.39 -3.37
N LYS A 30 -20.78 -18.40 -4.53
CA LYS A 30 -19.33 -18.22 -4.64
C LYS A 30 -19.02 -16.96 -5.44
N THR A 31 -18.42 -15.98 -4.80
CA THR A 31 -18.01 -14.71 -5.43
C THR A 31 -16.49 -14.62 -5.47
N THR A 32 -15.94 -14.47 -6.68
CA THR A 32 -14.50 -14.26 -6.86
C THR A 32 -14.17 -12.79 -6.68
N THR A 33 -13.27 -12.49 -5.75
CA THR A 33 -12.83 -11.13 -5.42
C THR A 33 -11.34 -11.09 -5.10
N THR A 34 -10.81 -9.92 -4.77
CA THR A 34 -9.42 -9.71 -4.39
C THR A 34 -9.31 -9.54 -2.88
N CYS A 35 -8.32 -10.19 -2.28
CA CYS A 35 -7.98 -10.03 -0.85
C CYS A 35 -7.54 -8.60 -0.56
N ASN A 36 -8.03 -8.01 0.53
CA ASN A 36 -7.79 -6.61 0.90
C ASN A 36 -6.66 -6.41 1.93
N TYR A 37 -5.88 -7.44 2.24
CA TYR A 37 -4.87 -7.33 3.31
C TYR A 37 -3.58 -6.66 2.84
N CYS A 38 -2.78 -7.31 2.03
CA CYS A 38 -1.46 -6.80 1.64
C CYS A 38 -1.32 -6.67 0.12
N GLY A 39 -0.27 -6.02 -0.33
CA GLY A 39 0.01 -5.76 -1.74
C GLY A 39 0.12 -6.98 -2.65
N ASP A 40 0.17 -8.20 -2.09
CA ASP A 40 0.11 -9.43 -2.89
C ASP A 40 -1.15 -9.50 -3.78
N GLY A 41 -2.29 -8.97 -3.30
CA GLY A 41 -3.53 -8.90 -4.09
C GLY A 41 -4.05 -10.27 -4.51
N CYS A 42 -4.00 -11.26 -3.62
CA CYS A 42 -4.42 -12.61 -3.93
C CYS A 42 -5.89 -12.68 -4.34
N GLN A 43 -6.19 -13.39 -5.43
CA GLN A 43 -7.57 -13.73 -5.75
C GLN A 43 -8.10 -14.78 -4.79
N MET A 44 -9.34 -14.61 -4.35
CA MET A 44 -10.03 -15.52 -3.46
C MET A 44 -11.52 -15.62 -3.80
N HIS A 45 -12.14 -16.68 -3.31
CA HIS A 45 -13.57 -16.85 -3.36
C HIS A 45 -14.16 -16.64 -1.97
N LEU A 46 -15.04 -15.67 -1.84
CA LEU A 46 -15.94 -15.58 -0.69
C LEU A 46 -17.12 -16.52 -0.95
N GLU A 47 -17.26 -17.51 -0.10
CA GLU A 47 -18.41 -18.44 -0.14
C GLU A 47 -19.40 -17.98 0.92
N THR A 48 -20.57 -17.54 0.46
CA THR A 48 -21.59 -16.89 1.28
C THR A 48 -22.87 -17.70 1.34
N LYS A 49 -23.55 -17.61 2.46
CA LYS A 49 -24.92 -18.10 2.63
C LYS A 49 -25.74 -16.95 3.21
N ASP A 50 -26.78 -16.58 2.48
CA ASP A 50 -27.58 -15.39 2.76
C ASP A 50 -26.67 -14.15 2.85
N THR A 51 -26.56 -13.47 3.97
CA THR A 51 -25.75 -12.27 4.20
C THR A 51 -24.41 -12.56 4.88
N GLU A 52 -24.07 -13.82 5.16
CA GLU A 52 -22.87 -14.19 5.91
C GLU A 52 -21.78 -14.77 5.02
N VAL A 53 -20.52 -14.42 5.30
CA VAL A 53 -19.34 -15.08 4.72
C VAL A 53 -19.03 -16.33 5.54
N VAL A 54 -19.30 -17.50 4.97
CA VAL A 54 -19.13 -18.78 5.67
C VAL A 54 -17.69 -19.26 5.67
N ARG A 55 -17.00 -19.08 4.53
CA ARG A 55 -15.59 -19.46 4.38
C ARG A 55 -14.96 -18.76 3.19
N VAL A 56 -13.62 -18.76 3.19
CA VAL A 56 -12.84 -18.28 2.05
C VAL A 56 -12.01 -19.42 1.47
N THR A 57 -12.09 -19.57 0.15
CA THR A 57 -11.31 -20.54 -0.61
C THR A 57 -10.49 -19.83 -1.69
N SER A 58 -9.42 -20.49 -2.15
CA SER A 58 -8.61 -19.99 -3.26
C SER A 58 -9.08 -20.57 -4.59
N PRO A 59 -8.98 -19.82 -5.70
CA PRO A 59 -9.11 -20.39 -7.02
C PRO A 59 -7.98 -21.42 -7.21
N LEU A 60 -8.30 -22.69 -7.35
CA LEU A 60 -7.31 -23.72 -7.66
C LEU A 60 -7.00 -23.63 -9.15
N SER A 61 -5.76 -23.31 -9.48
CA SER A 61 -5.27 -23.47 -10.85
C SER A 61 -4.96 -24.95 -11.10
N TRP A 62 -5.90 -25.69 -11.68
CA TRP A 62 -5.59 -27.00 -12.22
C TRP A 62 -4.88 -26.81 -13.57
N LYS A 63 -3.71 -27.43 -13.73
CA LYS A 63 -3.23 -27.68 -15.08
C LYS A 63 -4.29 -28.54 -15.75
N ASN A 64 -4.80 -28.11 -16.90
CA ASN A 64 -5.63 -28.99 -17.70
C ASN A 64 -4.78 -30.22 -18.10
N LYS A 65 -5.42 -31.27 -18.59
CA LYS A 65 -4.72 -32.50 -19.04
C LYS A 65 -3.69 -32.27 -20.15
N TRP A 66 -3.63 -31.06 -20.72
CA TRP A 66 -2.70 -30.64 -21.77
C TRP A 66 -1.54 -29.79 -21.23
N GLY A 67 -1.49 -29.55 -19.93
CA GLY A 67 -0.41 -28.80 -19.30
C GLY A 67 -0.55 -27.28 -19.30
N ASP A 68 -1.63 -26.73 -19.91
CA ASP A 68 -1.87 -25.30 -19.91
C ASP A 68 -2.34 -24.83 -18.55
N ARG A 69 -1.69 -23.82 -18.01
CA ARG A 69 -2.17 -23.10 -16.84
C ARG A 69 -3.32 -22.20 -17.30
N THR A 70 -4.51 -22.42 -16.80
CA THR A 70 -5.56 -21.42 -16.94
C THR A 70 -5.11 -20.18 -16.14
N GLU A 71 -5.00 -19.03 -16.79
CA GLU A 71 -4.46 -17.76 -16.27
C GLU A 71 -5.25 -17.17 -15.08
N THR A 72 -6.24 -17.87 -14.58
CA THR A 72 -7.26 -17.33 -13.68
C THR A 72 -6.89 -17.29 -12.20
N ALA A 73 -5.75 -17.81 -11.79
CA ALA A 73 -5.40 -17.83 -10.37
C ALA A 73 -4.01 -17.25 -10.10
N LYS A 74 -3.93 -15.95 -9.94
CA LYS A 74 -2.79 -15.33 -9.27
C LYS A 74 -2.76 -15.82 -7.81
N GLY A 75 -1.60 -16.30 -7.37
CA GLY A 75 -1.44 -16.91 -6.06
C GLY A 75 -1.22 -18.43 -6.11
N HIS A 76 -1.21 -19.07 -7.30
CA HIS A 76 -1.03 -20.53 -7.48
C HIS A 76 -1.95 -21.38 -6.59
N GLY A 77 -3.16 -20.88 -6.30
CA GLY A 77 -4.13 -21.57 -5.47
C GLY A 77 -3.89 -21.47 -3.96
N GLY A 78 -2.86 -20.75 -3.51
CA GLY A 78 -2.58 -20.52 -2.10
C GLY A 78 -3.25 -19.25 -1.54
N LEU A 79 -3.57 -19.29 -0.26
CA LEU A 79 -3.92 -18.12 0.55
C LEU A 79 -3.14 -18.19 1.85
N CYS A 80 -2.71 -17.03 2.35
CA CYS A 80 -2.14 -16.95 3.69
C CYS A 80 -3.23 -17.05 4.76
N VAL A 81 -2.83 -17.11 6.04
CA VAL A 81 -3.75 -17.18 7.17
C VAL A 81 -4.74 -16.00 7.19
N ARG A 82 -4.28 -14.78 6.88
CA ARG A 82 -5.13 -13.59 6.84
C ARG A 82 -6.19 -13.70 5.77
N GLY A 83 -5.80 -13.99 4.53
CA GLY A 83 -6.74 -14.11 3.41
C GLY A 83 -7.74 -15.25 3.60
N ARG A 84 -7.35 -16.37 4.24
CA ARG A 84 -8.21 -17.53 4.41
C ARG A 84 -9.14 -17.45 5.62
N PHE A 85 -8.68 -16.87 6.73
CA PHE A 85 -9.41 -16.89 8.01
C PHE A 85 -9.72 -15.51 8.56
N GLY A 86 -9.16 -14.45 7.99
CA GLY A 86 -9.34 -13.09 8.47
C GLY A 86 -10.66 -12.42 8.05
N PHE A 87 -11.65 -13.16 7.56
CA PHE A 87 -12.91 -12.59 7.07
C PHE A 87 -13.96 -12.34 8.17
N GLN A 88 -13.73 -12.85 9.38
CA GLN A 88 -14.73 -12.81 10.47
C GLN A 88 -15.11 -11.39 10.92
N TYR A 89 -14.28 -10.39 10.63
CA TYR A 89 -14.59 -9.01 10.96
C TYR A 89 -15.73 -8.43 10.10
N ILE A 90 -16.03 -9.03 8.93
CA ILE A 90 -17.07 -8.56 8.02
C ILE A 90 -18.43 -8.58 8.72
N ASP A 91 -18.72 -9.68 9.41
CA ASP A 91 -20.02 -9.92 10.10
C ASP A 91 -19.92 -9.68 11.62
N SER A 92 -18.88 -8.97 12.09
CA SER A 92 -18.68 -8.73 13.52
C SER A 92 -19.81 -7.90 14.13
N GLU A 93 -20.23 -8.27 15.34
CA GLU A 93 -21.20 -7.49 16.13
C GLU A 93 -20.69 -6.08 16.48
N GLN A 94 -19.38 -5.86 16.44
CA GLN A 94 -18.74 -4.55 16.71
C GLN A 94 -18.80 -3.61 15.50
N ARG A 95 -19.34 -4.05 14.35
CA ARG A 95 -19.51 -3.21 13.17
C ARG A 95 -20.45 -2.04 13.46
N LEU A 96 -20.05 -0.87 13.02
CA LEU A 96 -20.92 0.31 13.00
C LEU A 96 -22.11 0.04 12.07
N ARG A 97 -23.32 0.30 12.57
CA ARG A 97 -24.57 0.05 11.85
C ARG A 97 -25.32 1.32 11.46
N GLN A 98 -25.06 2.40 12.18
CA GLN A 98 -25.67 3.72 11.94
C GLN A 98 -24.61 4.80 12.13
N PRO A 99 -24.78 5.98 11.51
CA PRO A 99 -23.93 7.14 11.78
C PRO A 99 -24.05 7.58 13.23
N LEU A 100 -22.95 8.11 13.76
CA LEU A 100 -22.89 8.64 15.12
C LEU A 100 -22.52 10.11 15.09
N VAL A 101 -23.24 10.93 15.84
CA VAL A 101 -22.95 12.36 16.03
C VAL A 101 -22.70 12.64 17.51
N ARG A 102 -21.66 13.41 17.81
CA ARG A 102 -21.32 13.78 19.20
C ARG A 102 -22.26 14.84 19.72
N THR A 103 -22.97 14.49 20.80
CA THR A 103 -23.84 15.39 21.54
C THR A 103 -23.31 15.48 22.99
N GLY A 104 -22.69 16.61 23.32
CA GLY A 104 -21.93 16.75 24.57
C GLY A 104 -20.72 15.80 24.58
N GLU A 105 -20.64 14.90 25.57
CA GLU A 105 -19.53 13.94 25.71
C GLU A 105 -19.79 12.58 25.03
N THR A 106 -21.02 12.32 24.57
CA THR A 106 -21.43 11.03 24.02
C THR A 106 -21.63 11.05 22.50
N LEU A 107 -21.30 9.94 21.86
CA LEU A 107 -21.67 9.65 20.47
C LEU A 107 -23.04 8.99 20.47
N THR A 108 -23.99 9.56 19.71
CA THR A 108 -25.38 9.08 19.62
C THR A 108 -25.71 8.71 18.17
N GLU A 109 -26.42 7.61 17.99
CA GLU A 109 -26.93 7.18 16.69
C GLU A 109 -27.85 8.28 16.11
N THR A 110 -27.61 8.65 14.86
CA THR A 110 -28.31 9.74 14.17
C THR A 110 -28.60 9.31 12.73
N PRO A 111 -29.80 9.57 12.20
CA PRO A 111 -30.11 9.23 10.82
C PRO A 111 -29.14 9.85 9.81
N TRP A 112 -28.94 9.17 8.67
CA TRP A 112 -28.00 9.65 7.62
C TRP A 112 -28.28 11.07 7.16
N LEU A 113 -29.56 11.42 6.93
CA LEU A 113 -29.92 12.74 6.45
C LEU A 113 -29.44 13.85 7.41
N ASP A 114 -29.74 13.69 8.70
CA ASP A 114 -29.38 14.67 9.73
C ASP A 114 -27.85 14.70 9.96
N THR A 115 -27.20 13.55 9.87
CA THR A 115 -25.75 13.44 9.98
C THR A 115 -25.06 14.13 8.83
N MET A 116 -25.47 13.87 7.57
CA MET A 116 -24.89 14.51 6.39
C MET A 116 -25.12 16.01 6.41
N GLN A 117 -26.31 16.47 6.80
CA GLN A 117 -26.58 17.92 6.96
C GLN A 117 -25.63 18.54 7.99
N THR A 118 -25.42 17.86 9.13
CA THR A 118 -24.47 18.32 10.16
C THR A 118 -23.04 18.43 9.62
N VAL A 119 -22.58 17.45 8.85
CA VAL A 119 -21.23 17.46 8.23
C VAL A 119 -21.11 18.59 7.23
N ILE A 120 -22.09 18.76 6.33
CA ILE A 120 -22.12 19.79 5.29
C ILE A 120 -22.11 21.18 5.91
N ASP A 121 -22.98 21.44 6.89
CA ASP A 121 -23.08 22.74 7.54
C ASP A 121 -21.80 23.11 8.26
N ARG A 122 -21.21 22.17 9.01
CA ARG A 122 -19.96 22.42 9.76
C ARG A 122 -18.77 22.62 8.83
N LEU A 123 -18.62 21.81 7.77
CA LEU A 123 -17.56 21.98 6.78
C LEU A 123 -17.69 23.31 6.05
N SER A 124 -18.91 23.64 5.61
CA SER A 124 -19.21 24.93 4.92
C SER A 124 -18.92 26.12 5.83
N ASP A 125 -19.26 26.04 7.10
CA ASP A 125 -19.01 27.11 8.08
C ASP A 125 -17.51 27.31 8.34
N ILE A 126 -16.76 26.22 8.50
CA ILE A 126 -15.29 26.25 8.65
C ILE A 126 -14.64 26.80 7.39
N HIS A 127 -15.05 26.33 6.20
CA HIS A 127 -14.55 26.81 4.92
C HIS A 127 -14.77 28.30 4.75
N ARG A 128 -15.98 28.77 5.07
CA ARG A 128 -16.34 30.21 4.98
C ARG A 128 -15.55 31.09 5.96
N LYS A 129 -15.34 30.62 7.20
CA LYS A 129 -14.68 31.39 8.28
C LYS A 129 -13.17 31.40 8.20
N HIS A 130 -12.57 30.26 7.76
CA HIS A 130 -11.11 30.02 7.86
C HIS A 130 -10.46 29.74 6.51
N GLY A 131 -11.25 29.62 5.44
CA GLY A 131 -10.77 29.29 4.09
C GLY A 131 -10.54 27.79 3.87
N PRO A 132 -10.32 27.39 2.60
CA PRO A 132 -10.17 25.98 2.21
C PRO A 132 -8.97 25.28 2.85
N GLU A 133 -7.86 25.99 3.07
CA GLU A 133 -6.62 25.46 3.66
C GLU A 133 -6.79 25.04 5.13
N SER A 134 -7.92 25.37 5.77
CA SER A 134 -8.26 24.96 7.13
C SER A 134 -8.89 23.56 7.22
N ILE A 135 -9.11 22.90 6.09
CA ILE A 135 -9.69 21.57 5.99
C ILE A 135 -8.65 20.61 5.43
N ALA A 136 -8.49 19.45 6.06
CA ALA A 136 -7.58 18.39 5.61
C ALA A 136 -8.29 17.04 5.54
N GLY A 137 -7.70 16.10 4.81
CA GLY A 137 -8.19 14.73 4.69
C GLY A 137 -7.10 13.69 4.71
N LEU A 138 -7.41 12.53 5.30
CA LEU A 138 -6.56 11.35 5.33
C LEU A 138 -7.37 10.12 4.91
N ILE A 139 -6.78 9.24 4.11
CA ILE A 139 -7.44 8.02 3.66
C ILE A 139 -6.48 6.83 3.66
N THR A 140 -7.00 5.66 4.01
CA THR A 140 -6.22 4.41 3.93
C THR A 140 -6.06 3.93 2.49
N ALA A 141 -4.91 3.35 2.19
CA ALA A 141 -4.68 2.61 0.94
C ALA A 141 -5.39 1.24 0.89
N ARG A 142 -6.35 0.98 1.78
CA ARG A 142 -7.26 -0.18 1.72
C ARG A 142 -8.58 0.13 1.01
N CYS A 143 -8.81 1.39 0.67
CA CYS A 143 -9.91 1.82 -0.18
C CYS A 143 -9.66 1.42 -1.64
N THR A 144 -10.74 1.31 -2.43
CA THR A 144 -10.63 1.00 -3.87
C THR A 144 -10.04 2.17 -4.65
N ASN A 145 -9.57 1.92 -5.87
CA ASN A 145 -9.06 2.98 -6.76
C ASN A 145 -10.11 4.07 -6.98
N GLU A 146 -11.36 3.68 -7.15
CA GLU A 146 -12.48 4.57 -7.36
C GLU A 146 -12.71 5.47 -6.13
N GLU A 147 -12.61 4.91 -4.93
CA GLU A 147 -12.74 5.64 -3.68
C GLU A 147 -11.57 6.58 -3.44
N LEU A 148 -10.35 6.15 -3.73
CA LEU A 148 -9.15 6.97 -3.66
C LEU A 148 -9.21 8.14 -4.65
N TYR A 149 -9.71 7.88 -5.86
CA TYR A 149 -9.93 8.92 -6.86
C TYR A 149 -10.96 9.95 -6.39
N LEU A 150 -12.11 9.49 -5.89
CA LEU A 150 -13.16 10.40 -5.39
C LEU A 150 -12.70 11.19 -4.17
N PHE A 151 -11.94 10.59 -3.28
CA PHE A 151 -11.40 11.30 -2.12
C PHE A 151 -10.54 12.49 -2.54
N GLN A 152 -9.54 12.29 -3.38
CA GLN A 152 -8.69 13.40 -3.81
C GLN A 152 -9.46 14.43 -4.64
N LYS A 153 -10.46 14.01 -5.44
CA LYS A 153 -11.35 14.91 -6.18
C LYS A 153 -12.22 15.72 -5.23
N LEU A 154 -12.81 15.10 -4.19
CA LEU A 154 -13.57 15.79 -3.16
C LEU A 154 -12.73 16.86 -2.44
N MET A 155 -11.50 16.51 -2.05
CA MET A 155 -10.62 17.45 -1.38
C MET A 155 -10.26 18.64 -2.29
N ARG A 156 -9.86 18.38 -3.54
CA ARG A 156 -9.34 19.41 -4.45
C ARG A 156 -10.40 20.18 -5.20
N ALA A 157 -11.38 19.50 -5.77
CA ALA A 157 -12.47 20.11 -6.51
C ALA A 157 -13.61 20.55 -5.58
N GLY A 158 -13.99 19.69 -4.63
CA GLY A 158 -15.08 19.95 -3.70
C GLY A 158 -14.70 20.96 -2.60
N LEU A 159 -13.74 20.61 -1.76
CA LEU A 159 -13.33 21.43 -0.61
C LEU A 159 -12.24 22.46 -0.93
N ARG A 160 -11.70 22.42 -2.15
CA ARG A 160 -10.68 23.34 -2.69
C ARG A 160 -9.40 23.40 -1.85
N THR A 161 -9.01 22.28 -1.28
CA THR A 161 -7.78 22.14 -0.48
C THR A 161 -6.87 21.05 -1.05
N ASN A 162 -5.55 21.22 -0.92
CA ASN A 162 -4.55 20.21 -1.21
C ASN A 162 -3.90 19.65 0.08
N GLN A 163 -4.58 19.83 1.23
CA GLN A 163 -4.20 19.26 2.52
C GLN A 163 -4.71 17.81 2.60
N LEU A 164 -4.06 16.90 1.88
CA LEU A 164 -4.53 15.51 1.81
C LEU A 164 -3.35 14.55 1.67
N ASP A 165 -3.51 13.37 2.25
CA ASP A 165 -2.51 12.29 2.12
C ASP A 165 -3.15 10.91 2.35
N SER A 166 -2.38 9.86 2.08
CA SER A 166 -2.78 8.48 2.32
C SER A 166 -1.73 7.70 3.12
N SER A 167 -2.12 6.51 3.60
CA SER A 167 -1.19 5.58 4.26
C SER A 167 -0.01 5.12 3.38
N ALA A 168 -0.10 5.25 2.04
CA ALA A 168 1.04 5.02 1.16
C ALA A 168 2.26 5.90 1.50
N ARG A 169 2.06 7.03 2.21
CA ARG A 169 3.10 7.90 2.76
C ARG A 169 4.05 7.18 3.71
N TYR A 170 3.60 6.16 4.41
CA TYR A 170 4.40 5.47 5.40
C TYR A 170 5.60 4.69 4.83
N GLY A 171 5.72 4.57 3.51
CA GLY A 171 6.89 3.92 2.92
C GLY A 171 6.84 3.81 1.41
N HIS A 172 5.74 3.35 0.84
CA HIS A 172 5.64 3.07 -0.60
C HIS A 172 5.92 4.31 -1.46
N LEU A 173 5.51 5.48 -1.01
CA LEU A 173 5.73 6.73 -1.74
C LEU A 173 7.21 7.06 -1.91
N ASN A 174 8.07 6.75 -0.92
CA ASN A 174 9.53 6.89 -1.06
C ASN A 174 10.08 6.01 -2.17
N TYR A 175 9.57 4.77 -2.28
CA TYR A 175 9.92 3.87 -3.37
C TYR A 175 9.48 4.43 -4.73
N VAL A 176 8.23 4.86 -4.84
CA VAL A 176 7.67 5.44 -6.08
C VAL A 176 8.47 6.66 -6.54
N HIS A 177 8.78 7.58 -5.63
CA HIS A 177 9.59 8.76 -5.95
C HIS A 177 10.99 8.38 -6.45
N ALA A 178 11.67 7.43 -5.80
CA ALA A 178 13.01 7.00 -6.17
C ALA A 178 13.03 6.32 -7.55
N VAL A 179 12.11 5.39 -7.78
CA VAL A 179 12.02 4.69 -9.07
C VAL A 179 11.64 5.65 -10.19
N ARG A 180 10.68 6.55 -9.93
CA ARG A 180 10.29 7.58 -10.92
C ARG A 180 11.45 8.52 -11.25
N HIS A 181 12.24 8.92 -10.26
CA HIS A 181 13.44 9.74 -10.47
C HIS A 181 14.45 9.03 -11.37
N ALA A 182 14.72 7.76 -11.09
CA ALA A 182 15.79 7.01 -11.74
C ALA A 182 15.39 6.47 -13.13
N VAL A 183 14.15 6.00 -13.31
CA VAL A 183 13.72 5.29 -14.53
C VAL A 183 12.49 5.90 -15.21
N GLY A 184 11.94 6.99 -14.67
CA GLY A 184 10.83 7.72 -15.29
C GLY A 184 9.43 7.14 -15.02
N VAL A 185 9.31 6.00 -14.33
CA VAL A 185 8.04 5.36 -13.99
C VAL A 185 7.95 5.11 -12.49
N GLY A 186 6.83 5.45 -11.87
CA GLY A 186 6.63 5.33 -10.43
C GLY A 186 5.80 4.10 -10.05
N ARG A 187 6.31 2.90 -10.34
CA ARG A 187 5.64 1.63 -10.00
C ARG A 187 6.66 0.53 -9.76
N PRO A 188 6.28 -0.58 -9.12
CA PRO A 188 7.15 -1.76 -9.02
C PRO A 188 7.60 -2.26 -10.38
N LEU A 189 8.88 -2.65 -10.48
CA LEU A 189 9.52 -3.01 -11.75
C LEU A 189 9.44 -4.52 -12.06
N ASN A 190 9.12 -5.34 -11.06
CA ASN A 190 9.13 -6.80 -11.16
C ASN A 190 7.80 -7.40 -10.73
N ASP A 191 7.48 -8.55 -11.29
CA ASP A 191 6.35 -9.38 -10.86
C ASP A 191 6.82 -10.62 -10.07
N TRP A 192 5.86 -11.44 -9.61
CA TRP A 192 6.16 -12.65 -8.86
C TRP A 192 6.91 -13.71 -9.67
N GLU A 193 6.70 -13.73 -10.98
CA GLU A 193 7.39 -14.69 -11.85
C GLU A 193 8.86 -14.33 -11.98
N ASP A 194 9.18 -13.05 -12.01
CA ASP A 194 10.56 -12.56 -12.00
C ASP A 194 11.29 -13.00 -10.73
N LEU A 195 10.66 -12.81 -9.56
CA LEU A 195 11.22 -13.26 -8.28
C LEU A 195 11.49 -14.77 -8.27
N THR A 196 10.58 -15.56 -8.81
CA THR A 196 10.74 -17.02 -8.86
C THR A 196 11.93 -17.42 -9.74
N LYS A 197 12.20 -16.70 -10.83
CA LYS A 197 13.24 -17.01 -11.82
C LYS A 197 14.58 -16.31 -11.55
N ALA A 198 14.65 -15.38 -10.62
CA ALA A 198 15.89 -14.70 -10.25
C ALA A 198 16.91 -15.71 -9.71
N LYS A 199 18.20 -15.51 -10.01
CA LYS A 199 19.30 -16.37 -9.51
C LYS A 199 19.97 -15.80 -8.27
N ALA A 200 19.88 -14.48 -8.06
CA ALA A 200 20.21 -13.82 -6.81
C ALA A 200 19.03 -12.94 -6.38
N ILE A 201 18.65 -13.02 -5.12
CA ILE A 201 17.59 -12.18 -4.53
C ILE A 201 18.15 -11.56 -3.27
N LEU A 202 18.28 -10.23 -3.26
CA LEU A 202 18.60 -9.46 -2.07
C LEU A 202 17.29 -8.99 -1.43
N VAL A 203 16.94 -9.54 -0.27
CA VAL A 203 15.80 -9.09 0.56
C VAL A 203 16.36 -8.23 1.68
N ILE A 204 15.95 -6.97 1.73
CA ILE A 204 16.51 -6.01 2.70
C ILE A 204 15.41 -5.26 3.46
N GLY A 205 15.48 -5.31 4.81
CA GLY A 205 14.54 -4.65 5.70
C GLY A 205 13.10 -5.18 5.58
N SER A 206 12.95 -6.53 5.52
CA SER A 206 11.62 -7.14 5.29
C SER A 206 11.41 -8.43 6.07
N ASN A 207 10.39 -8.44 6.92
CA ASN A 207 9.85 -9.68 7.47
C ASN A 207 8.76 -10.27 6.54
N ILE A 208 9.13 -10.49 5.30
CA ILE A 208 8.24 -10.84 4.18
C ILE A 208 7.37 -12.08 4.43
N THR A 209 7.80 -12.99 5.31
CA THR A 209 6.99 -14.17 5.68
C THR A 209 5.74 -13.81 6.47
N GLU A 210 5.72 -12.64 7.10
CA GLU A 210 4.60 -12.13 7.88
C GLU A 210 3.84 -11.03 7.12
N THR A 211 4.55 -10.11 6.47
CA THR A 211 3.92 -8.99 5.75
C THR A 211 3.29 -9.43 4.44
N ASN A 212 4.03 -10.18 3.60
CA ASN A 212 3.63 -10.60 2.25
C ASN A 212 3.87 -12.11 2.05
N PRO A 213 3.08 -12.98 2.71
CA PRO A 213 3.37 -14.41 2.77
C PRO A 213 3.40 -15.11 1.42
N LEU A 214 2.63 -14.66 0.41
CA LEU A 214 2.63 -15.29 -0.91
C LEU A 214 3.87 -14.89 -1.72
N THR A 215 4.35 -13.65 -1.59
CA THR A 215 5.66 -13.25 -2.12
C THR A 215 6.78 -14.06 -1.46
N ALA A 216 6.72 -14.30 -0.15
CA ALA A 216 7.68 -15.19 0.52
C ALA A 216 7.63 -16.64 -0.01
N VAL A 217 6.46 -17.15 -0.42
CA VAL A 217 6.33 -18.45 -1.07
C VAL A 217 7.07 -18.46 -2.41
N ARG A 218 7.07 -17.38 -3.19
CA ARG A 218 7.83 -17.29 -4.44
C ARG A 218 9.34 -17.34 -4.20
N ILE A 219 9.81 -16.65 -3.18
CA ILE A 219 11.24 -16.72 -2.80
C ILE A 219 11.61 -18.13 -2.33
N LYS A 220 10.75 -18.81 -1.56
CA LYS A 220 10.97 -20.23 -1.17
C LYS A 220 10.98 -21.17 -2.38
N GLU A 221 10.16 -20.90 -3.38
CA GLU A 221 10.16 -21.63 -4.66
C GLU A 221 11.47 -21.37 -5.41
N ALA A 222 11.95 -20.12 -5.48
CA ALA A 222 13.23 -19.76 -6.06
C ALA A 222 14.40 -20.53 -5.39
N ILE A 223 14.41 -20.62 -4.06
CA ILE A 223 15.42 -21.38 -3.31
C ILE A 223 15.36 -22.88 -3.67
N ARG A 224 14.18 -23.47 -3.56
CA ARG A 224 14.02 -24.94 -3.58
C ARG A 224 14.04 -25.55 -4.99
N VAL A 225 13.44 -24.84 -5.96
CA VAL A 225 13.24 -25.34 -7.32
C VAL A 225 14.30 -24.79 -8.27
N TYR A 226 14.64 -23.51 -8.11
CA TYR A 226 15.54 -22.82 -9.04
C TYR A 226 16.96 -22.64 -8.48
N HIS A 227 17.20 -23.07 -7.23
CA HIS A 227 18.50 -22.99 -6.55
C HIS A 227 19.08 -21.58 -6.53
N SER A 228 18.22 -20.60 -6.30
CA SER A 228 18.58 -19.19 -6.24
C SER A 228 19.36 -18.90 -4.96
N GLN A 229 20.37 -18.05 -5.07
CA GLN A 229 21.07 -17.49 -3.91
C GLN A 229 20.21 -16.38 -3.31
N VAL A 230 19.80 -16.56 -2.06
CA VAL A 230 18.99 -15.55 -1.36
C VAL A 230 19.80 -14.94 -0.23
N ILE A 231 19.94 -13.62 -0.32
CA ILE A 231 20.63 -12.78 0.65
C ILE A 231 19.55 -12.07 1.45
N VAL A 232 19.54 -12.21 2.77
CA VAL A 232 18.59 -11.51 3.63
C VAL A 232 19.35 -10.60 4.57
N VAL A 233 19.07 -9.31 4.48
CA VAL A 233 19.63 -8.26 5.32
C VAL A 233 18.54 -7.72 6.24
N ASP A 234 18.66 -7.96 7.52
CA ASP A 234 17.69 -7.49 8.51
C ASP A 234 18.37 -7.27 9.87
N SER A 235 17.77 -6.46 10.73
CA SER A 235 18.19 -6.28 12.12
C SER A 235 17.66 -7.38 13.07
N ALA A 236 16.77 -8.23 12.56
CA ALA A 236 16.20 -9.37 13.27
C ALA A 236 16.40 -10.68 12.51
N ASN A 237 16.46 -11.79 13.23
CA ASN A 237 16.54 -13.13 12.64
C ASN A 237 15.13 -13.58 12.19
N THR A 238 14.69 -13.12 11.04
CA THR A 238 13.38 -13.41 10.47
C THR A 238 13.28 -14.84 9.94
N ASN A 239 12.05 -15.34 9.76
CA ASN A 239 11.82 -16.67 9.20
C ASN A 239 12.41 -16.85 7.79
N ILE A 240 12.47 -15.79 6.98
CA ILE A 240 13.09 -15.87 5.66
C ILE A 240 14.61 -15.93 5.76
N ALA A 241 15.21 -15.27 6.75
CA ALA A 241 16.65 -15.31 7.00
C ALA A 241 17.13 -16.71 7.34
N GLN A 242 16.32 -17.52 8.04
CA GLN A 242 16.64 -18.93 8.33
C GLN A 242 16.69 -19.84 7.10
N LEU A 243 16.11 -19.41 5.99
CA LEU A 243 16.08 -20.14 4.72
C LEU A 243 17.06 -19.57 3.69
N ALA A 244 17.63 -18.41 3.98
CA ALA A 244 18.53 -17.70 3.09
C ALA A 244 19.89 -18.44 2.98
N SER A 245 20.50 -18.31 1.81
CA SER A 245 21.89 -18.78 1.60
C SER A 245 22.88 -17.91 2.39
N HIS A 246 22.57 -16.61 2.48
CA HIS A 246 23.42 -15.60 3.13
C HIS A 246 22.57 -14.70 4.04
N PRO A 247 22.29 -15.12 5.29
CA PRO A 247 21.66 -14.26 6.28
C PRO A 247 22.67 -13.27 6.86
N LEU A 248 22.36 -11.97 6.78
CA LEU A 248 23.16 -10.88 7.31
C LEU A 248 22.38 -10.15 8.39
N LEU A 249 22.80 -10.32 9.66
CA LEU A 249 22.22 -9.61 10.78
C LEU A 249 22.96 -8.30 10.99
N VAL A 250 22.33 -7.19 10.63
CA VAL A 250 22.91 -5.86 10.72
C VAL A 250 22.44 -5.10 11.95
N LYS A 251 23.19 -4.10 12.37
CA LYS A 251 22.72 -3.18 13.41
C LYS A 251 21.54 -2.37 12.90
N PRO A 252 20.48 -2.15 13.70
CA PRO A 252 19.30 -1.39 13.28
C PRO A 252 19.69 0.00 12.73
N GLY A 253 19.17 0.36 11.55
CA GLY A 253 19.43 1.63 10.88
C GLY A 253 20.76 1.70 10.12
N SER A 254 21.53 0.61 10.06
CA SER A 254 22.81 0.57 9.35
C SER A 254 22.71 0.01 7.93
N GLU A 255 21.53 -0.36 7.47
CA GLU A 255 21.28 -0.96 6.16
C GLU A 255 21.76 -0.05 5.02
N SER A 256 21.58 1.26 5.18
CA SER A 256 22.04 2.26 4.20
C SER A 256 23.55 2.20 3.96
N PHE A 257 24.33 1.99 5.02
CA PHE A 257 25.79 1.83 4.91
C PHE A 257 26.18 0.54 4.21
N LEU A 258 25.42 -0.54 4.46
CA LEU A 258 25.66 -1.81 3.76
C LEU A 258 25.42 -1.67 2.25
N ILE A 259 24.35 -0.97 1.84
CA ILE A 259 24.09 -0.76 0.41
C ILE A 259 25.23 0.02 -0.24
N ASP A 260 25.74 1.09 0.39
CA ASP A 260 26.93 1.82 -0.08
C ASP A 260 28.14 0.90 -0.20
N GLY A 261 28.36 0.04 0.80
CA GLY A 261 29.43 -0.96 0.81
C GLY A 261 29.32 -1.98 -0.33
N LEU A 262 28.11 -2.43 -0.65
CA LEU A 262 27.87 -3.34 -1.79
C LEU A 262 28.23 -2.66 -3.12
N VAL A 263 27.73 -1.44 -3.35
CA VAL A 263 28.05 -0.67 -4.58
C VAL A 263 29.56 -0.39 -4.67
N LYS A 264 30.19 0.04 -3.57
CA LYS A 264 31.63 0.26 -3.49
C LYS A 264 32.41 -1.01 -3.81
N SER A 265 32.00 -2.13 -3.25
CA SER A 265 32.64 -3.44 -3.45
C SER A 265 32.53 -3.93 -4.90
N VAL A 266 31.37 -3.73 -5.57
CA VAL A 266 31.22 -4.01 -7.01
C VAL A 266 32.24 -3.23 -7.83
N ILE A 267 32.43 -1.93 -7.50
CA ILE A 267 33.38 -1.08 -8.23
C ILE A 267 34.84 -1.50 -7.96
N GLU A 268 35.19 -1.80 -6.70
CA GLU A 268 36.56 -2.20 -6.33
C GLU A 268 36.97 -3.57 -6.86
N GLN A 269 36.02 -4.48 -7.02
CA GLN A 269 36.25 -5.82 -7.58
C GLN A 269 36.13 -5.87 -9.10
N ASP A 270 35.94 -4.72 -9.77
CA ASP A 270 35.74 -4.64 -11.23
C ASP A 270 34.59 -5.50 -11.77
N LEU A 271 33.50 -5.60 -10.96
CA LEU A 271 32.27 -6.35 -11.29
C LEU A 271 31.19 -5.48 -11.92
N ILE A 272 31.59 -4.34 -12.47
CA ILE A 272 30.68 -3.40 -13.14
C ILE A 272 30.27 -3.91 -14.52
N ASP A 273 29.03 -3.59 -14.91
CA ASP A 273 28.60 -3.75 -16.30
C ASP A 273 29.01 -2.51 -17.12
N GLU A 274 30.04 -2.66 -17.94
CA GLU A 274 30.56 -1.58 -18.76
C GLU A 274 29.50 -0.98 -19.69
N ALA A 275 28.60 -1.82 -20.25
CA ALA A 275 27.57 -1.35 -21.16
C ALA A 275 26.57 -0.42 -20.48
N SER A 276 26.23 -0.65 -19.22
CA SER A 276 25.35 0.22 -18.43
C SER A 276 26.04 1.52 -18.02
N THR A 277 27.28 1.44 -17.56
CA THR A 277 28.02 2.61 -17.02
C THR A 277 28.51 3.56 -18.11
N THR A 278 28.90 3.06 -19.28
CA THR A 278 29.33 3.90 -20.43
C THR A 278 28.21 4.67 -21.09
N ARG A 279 26.95 4.23 -20.94
CA ARG A 279 25.79 5.01 -21.43
C ARG A 279 25.57 6.30 -20.63
N HIS A 280 25.98 6.33 -19.36
CA HIS A 280 25.81 7.47 -18.45
C HIS A 280 27.11 7.80 -17.70
N PRO A 281 28.18 8.22 -18.40
CA PRO A 281 29.52 8.35 -17.81
C PRO A 281 29.60 9.43 -16.73
N GLN A 282 28.80 10.50 -16.86
CA GLN A 282 28.74 11.57 -15.86
C GLN A 282 28.11 11.08 -14.55
N ALA A 283 27.00 10.32 -14.63
CA ALA A 283 26.35 9.73 -13.47
C ALA A 283 27.28 8.71 -12.78
N PHE A 284 28.00 7.90 -13.54
CA PHE A 284 28.96 6.95 -12.97
C PHE A 284 30.15 7.65 -12.31
N SER A 285 30.64 8.75 -12.89
CA SER A 285 31.69 9.58 -12.27
C SER A 285 31.20 10.20 -10.96
N ALA A 286 29.96 10.73 -10.94
CA ALA A 286 29.36 11.28 -9.72
C ALA A 286 29.17 10.21 -8.62
N LEU A 287 28.70 9.00 -8.99
CA LEU A 287 28.58 7.89 -8.05
C LEU A 287 29.93 7.49 -7.46
N LYS A 288 30.99 7.36 -8.28
CA LYS A 288 32.35 7.08 -7.79
C LYS A 288 32.84 8.16 -6.83
N GLN A 289 32.57 9.44 -7.14
CA GLN A 289 32.95 10.56 -6.26
C GLN A 289 32.19 10.51 -4.93
N ALA A 290 30.90 10.22 -4.95
CA ALA A 290 30.08 10.06 -3.73
C ALA A 290 30.59 8.92 -2.84
N LEU A 291 31.05 7.82 -3.44
CA LEU A 291 31.60 6.67 -2.73
C LEU A 291 33.10 6.79 -2.40
N ALA A 292 33.76 7.85 -2.80
CA ALA A 292 35.22 8.00 -2.58
C ALA A 292 35.61 8.01 -1.09
N GLN A 293 34.75 8.52 -0.22
CA GLN A 293 34.95 8.56 1.23
C GLN A 293 34.42 7.32 1.97
N VAL A 294 33.76 6.38 1.26
CA VAL A 294 33.28 5.15 1.85
C VAL A 294 34.42 4.13 1.86
N SER A 295 34.76 3.60 3.04
CA SER A 295 35.63 2.42 3.14
C SER A 295 34.86 1.20 3.62
N LEU A 296 35.23 0.01 3.14
CA LEU A 296 34.58 -1.24 3.53
C LEU A 296 34.78 -1.55 5.02
N GLU A 297 35.92 -1.10 5.61
CA GLU A 297 36.21 -1.22 7.04
C GLU A 297 35.21 -0.37 7.87
N GLN A 298 34.92 0.84 7.42
CA GLN A 298 33.91 1.69 8.07
C GLN A 298 32.51 1.08 7.95
N VAL A 299 32.15 0.57 6.77
CA VAL A 299 30.88 -0.15 6.58
C VAL A 299 30.79 -1.36 7.50
N SER A 300 31.86 -2.15 7.61
CA SER A 300 31.94 -3.29 8.53
C SER A 300 31.74 -2.87 9.98
N ALA A 301 32.40 -1.81 10.42
CA ALA A 301 32.25 -1.28 11.77
C ALA A 301 30.84 -0.79 12.07
N GLN A 302 30.17 -0.14 11.11
CA GLN A 302 28.80 0.37 11.26
C GLN A 302 27.75 -0.75 11.24
N THR A 303 27.90 -1.71 10.33
CA THR A 303 26.90 -2.76 10.11
C THR A 303 27.09 -3.99 10.98
N GLY A 304 28.35 -4.28 11.36
CA GLY A 304 28.75 -5.53 12.02
C GLY A 304 29.04 -6.67 11.03
N ILE A 305 28.99 -6.42 9.71
CA ILE A 305 29.26 -7.43 8.67
C ILE A 305 30.72 -7.37 8.27
N ALA A 306 31.40 -8.51 8.19
CA ALA A 306 32.82 -8.58 7.80
C ALA A 306 33.01 -8.10 6.35
N VAL A 307 34.18 -7.47 6.07
CA VAL A 307 34.51 -6.95 4.72
C VAL A 307 34.44 -8.05 3.68
N GLU A 308 34.92 -9.24 4.02
CA GLU A 308 34.91 -10.42 3.14
C GLU A 308 33.48 -10.82 2.76
N GLN A 309 32.54 -10.78 3.71
CA GLN A 309 31.13 -11.05 3.45
C GLN A 309 30.51 -9.98 2.56
N ILE A 310 30.84 -8.69 2.76
CA ILE A 310 30.37 -7.60 1.89
C ILE A 310 30.82 -7.84 0.45
N ARG A 311 32.09 -8.23 0.25
CA ARG A 311 32.65 -8.55 -1.07
C ARG A 311 32.00 -9.75 -1.70
N GLU A 312 31.79 -10.82 -0.93
CA GLU A 312 31.10 -12.04 -1.38
C GLU A 312 29.69 -11.75 -1.88
N ILE A 313 28.90 -11.02 -1.07
CA ILE A 313 27.50 -10.66 -1.42
C ILE A 313 27.44 -9.77 -2.66
N ALA A 314 28.35 -8.81 -2.76
CA ALA A 314 28.44 -7.94 -3.93
C ALA A 314 28.73 -8.75 -5.21
N ALA A 315 29.66 -9.72 -5.14
CA ALA A 315 29.97 -10.61 -6.25
C ALA A 315 28.77 -11.51 -6.62
N ILE A 316 28.11 -12.14 -5.65
CA ILE A 316 26.92 -12.98 -5.89
C ILE A 316 25.84 -12.19 -6.63
N PHE A 317 25.58 -10.95 -6.22
CA PHE A 317 24.55 -10.13 -6.87
C PHE A 317 24.99 -9.70 -8.29
N ALA A 318 26.23 -9.27 -8.45
CA ALA A 318 26.75 -8.77 -9.72
C ALA A 318 26.87 -9.88 -10.80
N GLU A 319 27.40 -11.05 -10.43
CA GLU A 319 27.66 -12.15 -11.36
C GLU A 319 26.39 -12.96 -11.72
N ALA A 320 25.33 -12.87 -10.91
CA ALA A 320 24.10 -13.58 -11.20
C ALA A 320 23.51 -13.13 -12.56
N PRO A 321 23.08 -14.06 -13.43
CA PRO A 321 22.48 -13.71 -14.72
C PRO A 321 21.17 -12.91 -14.57
N ARG A 322 20.44 -13.11 -13.46
CA ARG A 322 19.27 -12.33 -13.06
C ARG A 322 19.33 -12.09 -11.56
N ALA A 323 19.29 -10.83 -11.16
CA ALA A 323 19.28 -10.44 -9.75
C ALA A 323 18.20 -9.39 -9.49
N ILE A 324 17.53 -9.53 -8.35
CA ILE A 324 16.50 -8.60 -7.87
C ILE A 324 16.84 -8.18 -6.46
N ALA A 325 16.81 -6.87 -6.20
CA ALA A 325 16.80 -6.31 -4.86
C ALA A 325 15.34 -6.01 -4.46
N LEU A 326 14.87 -6.65 -3.39
CA LEU A 326 13.55 -6.45 -2.81
C LEU A 326 13.72 -5.67 -1.51
N CYS A 327 13.23 -4.43 -1.48
CA CYS A 327 13.19 -3.60 -0.29
C CYS A 327 11.77 -3.54 0.30
N ALA A 328 11.66 -3.30 1.59
CA ALA A 328 10.38 -3.17 2.27
C ALA A 328 10.46 -2.12 3.40
N GLU A 329 9.47 -2.13 4.27
CA GLU A 329 9.22 -1.11 5.28
C GLU A 329 10.45 -0.75 6.12
N GLY A 330 11.28 -1.72 6.48
CA GLY A 330 12.50 -1.50 7.24
C GLY A 330 13.54 -0.60 6.56
N ILE A 331 13.41 -0.42 5.24
CA ILE A 331 14.28 0.46 4.43
C ILE A 331 13.54 1.73 4.01
N VAL A 332 12.31 1.59 3.49
CA VAL A 332 11.60 2.71 2.87
C VAL A 332 10.98 3.66 3.89
N ARG A 333 10.69 3.19 5.11
CA ARG A 333 10.15 4.02 6.22
C ARG A 333 11.22 4.79 7.00
N GLN A 334 12.49 4.53 6.74
CA GLN A 334 13.58 5.29 7.38
C GLN A 334 13.56 6.76 6.91
N PRO A 335 14.11 7.71 7.69
CA PRO A 335 14.20 9.11 7.29
C PRO A 335 14.88 9.33 5.93
N ASN A 336 15.80 8.44 5.57
CA ASN A 336 16.51 8.40 4.29
C ASN A 336 15.96 7.33 3.33
N GLY A 337 14.69 6.93 3.47
CA GLY A 337 14.08 5.85 2.69
C GLY A 337 14.16 6.05 1.18
N TYR A 338 13.91 7.28 0.71
CA TYR A 338 14.09 7.64 -0.70
C TYR A 338 15.52 7.39 -1.19
N GLN A 339 16.53 7.84 -0.43
CA GLN A 339 17.94 7.65 -0.77
C GLN A 339 18.35 6.17 -0.72
N ASN A 340 17.81 5.41 0.23
CA ASN A 340 18.06 3.97 0.32
C ASN A 340 17.62 3.22 -0.94
N VAL A 341 16.45 3.56 -1.47
CA VAL A 341 15.96 2.97 -2.74
C VAL A 341 16.84 3.40 -3.91
N LEU A 342 17.25 4.67 -3.99
CA LEU A 342 18.19 5.13 -5.03
C LEU A 342 19.50 4.34 -5.00
N LYS A 343 20.08 4.11 -3.82
CA LYS A 343 21.31 3.29 -3.67
C LYS A 343 21.11 1.85 -4.15
N LEU A 344 19.94 1.24 -3.91
CA LEU A 344 19.62 -0.08 -4.47
C LEU A 344 19.48 -0.04 -5.99
N ILE A 345 18.93 1.05 -6.53
CA ILE A 345 18.90 1.28 -7.97
C ILE A 345 20.30 1.44 -8.54
N ASP A 346 21.19 2.16 -7.85
CA ASP A 346 22.60 2.28 -8.23
C ASP A 346 23.29 0.90 -8.27
N LEU A 347 23.05 0.04 -7.26
CA LEU A 347 23.55 -1.33 -7.24
C LEU A 347 23.06 -2.11 -8.48
N ALA A 348 21.77 -2.06 -8.76
CA ALA A 348 21.18 -2.73 -9.92
C ALA A 348 21.71 -2.15 -11.25
N TRP A 349 21.93 -0.84 -11.30
CA TRP A 349 22.44 -0.16 -12.48
C TRP A 349 23.90 -0.53 -12.77
N VAL A 350 24.81 -0.37 -11.80
CA VAL A 350 26.24 -0.64 -12.02
C VAL A 350 26.54 -2.11 -12.33
N THR A 351 25.64 -3.02 -11.91
CA THR A 351 25.74 -4.46 -12.19
C THR A 351 24.97 -4.90 -13.45
N GLY A 352 24.42 -3.94 -14.22
CA GLY A 352 23.66 -4.25 -15.45
C GLY A 352 22.30 -4.91 -15.22
N LYS A 353 21.76 -4.82 -14.01
CA LYS A 353 20.46 -5.45 -13.67
C LYS A 353 19.27 -4.49 -13.86
N LEU A 354 19.51 -3.20 -14.01
CA LEU A 354 18.44 -2.24 -14.26
C LEU A 354 18.02 -2.27 -15.73
N GLY A 355 16.71 -2.42 -15.98
CA GLY A 355 16.15 -2.47 -17.33
C GLY A 355 16.29 -3.83 -18.04
N GLN A 356 16.82 -4.85 -17.37
CA GLN A 356 16.86 -6.22 -17.88
C GLN A 356 15.61 -7.00 -17.44
N PRO A 357 15.01 -7.84 -18.30
CA PRO A 357 13.87 -8.67 -17.91
C PRO A 357 14.20 -9.59 -16.73
N GLY A 358 13.35 -9.58 -15.71
CA GLY A 358 13.55 -10.38 -14.49
C GLY A 358 14.67 -9.90 -13.58
N CYS A 359 15.06 -8.64 -13.70
CA CYS A 359 16.08 -8.00 -12.87
C CYS A 359 15.59 -6.63 -12.38
N GLY A 360 16.23 -6.08 -11.35
CA GLY A 360 16.00 -4.71 -10.90
C GLY A 360 15.76 -4.56 -9.41
N VAL A 361 15.00 -3.54 -9.06
CA VAL A 361 14.63 -3.23 -7.68
C VAL A 361 13.11 -3.24 -7.57
N THR A 362 12.58 -3.98 -6.60
CA THR A 362 11.15 -4.07 -6.32
C THR A 362 10.86 -3.85 -4.84
N THR A 363 9.59 -3.69 -4.51
CA THR A 363 9.14 -3.53 -3.13
C THR A 363 7.94 -4.40 -2.84
N VAL A 364 7.62 -4.55 -1.56
CA VAL A 364 6.35 -5.11 -1.08
C VAL A 364 5.63 -4.08 -0.22
N THR A 365 4.31 -4.18 -0.15
CA THR A 365 3.46 -3.25 0.59
C THR A 365 2.58 -4.01 1.59
N GLU A 366 2.36 -3.42 2.76
CA GLU A 366 1.52 -4.00 3.81
C GLU A 366 0.03 -3.79 3.54
N GLU A 367 -0.33 -2.77 2.75
CA GLU A 367 -1.69 -2.52 2.32
C GLU A 367 -1.86 -2.82 0.83
N ILE A 368 -3.06 -3.26 0.46
CA ILE A 368 -3.33 -3.80 -0.87
C ILE A 368 -3.14 -2.77 -1.98
N ASN A 369 -3.52 -1.53 -1.74
CA ASN A 369 -3.71 -0.53 -2.79
C ASN A 369 -2.80 0.70 -2.62
N GLU A 370 -1.61 0.54 -1.97
CA GLU A 370 -0.67 1.65 -1.83
C GLU A 370 -0.21 2.20 -3.18
N GLN A 371 -0.02 1.33 -4.18
CA GLN A 371 0.26 1.77 -5.55
C GLN A 371 -0.93 2.52 -6.15
N GLY A 372 -2.16 2.01 -5.96
CA GLY A 372 -3.37 2.68 -6.43
C GLY A 372 -3.57 4.05 -5.77
N ALA A 373 -3.23 4.21 -4.49
CA ALA A 373 -3.32 5.51 -3.83
C ALA A 373 -2.41 6.56 -4.50
N VAL A 374 -1.20 6.17 -4.89
CA VAL A 374 -0.30 7.04 -5.65
C VAL A 374 -0.79 7.27 -7.06
N ASP A 375 -1.28 6.22 -7.75
CA ASP A 375 -1.82 6.31 -9.12
C ASP A 375 -3.05 7.22 -9.19
N MET A 376 -3.90 7.19 -8.17
CA MET A 376 -5.07 8.06 -8.06
C MET A 376 -4.74 9.47 -7.55
N GLY A 377 -3.48 9.75 -7.24
CA GLY A 377 -3.01 11.09 -6.85
C GLY A 377 -3.35 11.46 -5.40
N VAL A 378 -3.44 10.49 -4.50
CA VAL A 378 -3.72 10.75 -3.07
C VAL A 378 -2.43 11.07 -2.32
N ALA A 379 -1.80 12.12 -2.75
CA ALA A 379 -0.66 12.77 -2.11
C ALA A 379 -0.60 14.23 -2.57
N PRO A 380 -0.15 15.19 -1.77
CA PRO A 380 -0.18 16.61 -2.13
C PRO A 380 0.65 16.94 -3.37
N GLU A 381 1.66 16.14 -3.68
CA GLU A 381 2.57 16.31 -4.82
C GLU A 381 2.05 15.74 -6.14
N PHE A 382 0.97 14.93 -6.13
CA PHE A 382 0.46 14.24 -7.32
C PHE A 382 -1.01 14.52 -7.60
N LEU A 383 -1.34 14.62 -8.88
CA LEU A 383 -2.67 14.45 -9.47
C LEU A 383 -2.81 12.99 -9.98
N PRO A 384 -4.02 12.53 -10.35
CA PRO A 384 -4.21 11.21 -10.93
C PRO A 384 -3.26 10.91 -12.10
N GLY A 385 -2.85 9.66 -12.23
CA GLY A 385 -1.80 9.23 -13.17
C GLY A 385 -0.40 9.65 -12.76
N GLN A 386 -0.19 9.95 -11.47
CA GLN A 386 1.08 10.45 -10.92
C GLN A 386 1.57 11.74 -11.61
N ALA A 387 0.67 12.50 -12.22
CA ALA A 387 1.03 13.80 -12.78
C ALA A 387 1.42 14.75 -11.65
N ARG A 388 2.48 15.53 -11.82
CA ARG A 388 2.92 16.46 -10.77
C ARG A 388 1.88 17.54 -10.54
N PHE A 389 1.57 17.81 -9.26
CA PHE A 389 0.61 18.84 -8.90
C PHE A 389 1.05 20.27 -9.27
N ASP A 390 2.37 20.51 -9.34
CA ASP A 390 2.97 21.78 -9.73
C ASP A 390 3.20 21.94 -11.25
N ASP A 391 2.92 20.89 -12.07
CA ASP A 391 3.02 20.97 -13.53
C ASP A 391 1.84 21.75 -14.12
N PRO A 392 2.08 22.89 -14.79
CA PRO A 392 1.01 23.72 -15.34
C PRO A 392 0.10 22.98 -16.34
N GLY A 393 0.69 22.11 -17.19
CA GLY A 393 -0.08 21.36 -18.20
C GLY A 393 -0.97 20.28 -17.56
N ALA A 394 -0.49 19.61 -16.52
CA ALA A 394 -1.32 18.69 -15.75
C ALA A 394 -2.47 19.42 -15.05
N ARG A 395 -2.20 20.55 -14.41
CA ARG A 395 -3.21 21.38 -13.74
C ARG A 395 -4.30 21.80 -14.71
N GLU A 396 -3.94 22.40 -15.84
CA GLU A 396 -4.90 22.85 -16.87
C GLU A 396 -5.81 21.69 -17.32
N ARG A 397 -5.25 20.51 -17.54
CA ARG A 397 -6.01 19.32 -17.93
C ARG A 397 -7.06 18.94 -16.90
N PHE A 398 -6.69 18.89 -15.60
CA PHE A 398 -7.61 18.51 -14.54
C PHE A 398 -8.59 19.63 -14.18
N GLU A 399 -8.19 20.89 -14.23
CA GLU A 399 -9.09 22.05 -14.06
C GLU A 399 -10.18 22.05 -15.13
N LYS A 400 -9.82 21.76 -16.37
CA LYS A 400 -10.78 21.61 -17.47
C LYS A 400 -11.68 20.37 -17.32
N ALA A 401 -11.11 19.22 -16.94
CA ALA A 401 -11.86 17.98 -16.81
C ALA A 401 -12.89 18.00 -15.66
N TRP A 402 -12.56 18.68 -14.58
CA TRP A 402 -13.43 18.79 -13.40
C TRP A 402 -14.24 20.09 -13.33
N ASP A 403 -14.04 21.00 -14.28
CA ASP A 403 -14.64 22.35 -14.33
C ASP A 403 -14.42 23.14 -13.01
N VAL A 404 -13.19 23.17 -12.53
CA VAL A 404 -12.80 23.82 -11.28
C VAL A 404 -11.45 24.51 -11.39
N THR A 405 -11.16 25.45 -10.49
CA THR A 405 -9.80 25.94 -10.27
C THR A 405 -9.17 25.13 -9.13
N LEU A 406 -8.03 24.50 -9.39
CA LEU A 406 -7.29 23.75 -8.37
C LEU A 406 -6.67 24.67 -7.31
N PRO A 407 -6.45 24.17 -6.08
CA PRO A 407 -5.71 24.88 -5.04
C PRO A 407 -4.34 25.38 -5.53
N ALA A 408 -3.80 26.41 -4.90
CA ALA A 408 -2.52 26.99 -5.30
C ALA A 408 -1.40 25.92 -5.29
N SER A 409 -0.47 26.01 -6.24
CA SER A 409 0.71 25.18 -6.25
C SER A 409 1.55 25.44 -4.99
N GLY A 410 1.97 24.40 -4.30
CA GLY A 410 2.71 24.51 -3.03
C GLY A 410 1.85 24.69 -1.77
N SER A 411 0.51 24.75 -1.89
CA SER A 411 -0.38 24.85 -0.71
C SER A 411 -0.54 23.52 0.04
N GLY A 412 -0.23 22.38 -0.59
CA GLY A 412 -0.44 21.05 -0.06
C GLY A 412 0.33 20.75 1.24
N ALA A 413 -0.19 19.80 2.00
CA ALA A 413 0.49 19.25 3.17
C ALA A 413 0.35 17.72 3.19
N ASN A 414 1.45 17.05 3.47
CA ASN A 414 1.46 15.62 3.74
C ASN A 414 0.97 15.31 5.17
N PHE A 415 0.83 14.04 5.49
CA PHE A 415 0.30 13.57 6.76
C PHE A 415 0.97 14.21 7.99
N LEU A 416 2.30 14.28 8.04
CA LEU A 416 3.03 14.86 9.17
C LEU A 416 2.85 16.39 9.25
N GLU A 417 2.84 17.05 8.09
CA GLU A 417 2.58 18.49 8.00
C GLU A 417 1.14 18.82 8.38
N ILE A 418 0.16 17.98 8.02
CA ILE A 418 -1.23 18.11 8.47
C ILE A 418 -1.30 18.12 9.99
N LEU A 419 -0.65 17.16 10.67
CA LEU A 419 -0.60 17.14 12.14
C LEU A 419 0.06 18.38 12.73
N ALA A 420 1.15 18.84 12.14
CA ALA A 420 1.81 20.08 12.57
C ALA A 420 0.91 21.30 12.39
N ARG A 421 0.19 21.41 11.27
CA ARG A 421 -0.78 22.50 10.99
C ARG A 421 -1.99 22.45 11.92
N ILE A 422 -2.46 21.27 12.35
CA ILE A 422 -3.49 21.14 13.40
C ILE A 422 -2.96 21.69 14.72
N ARG A 423 -1.75 21.29 15.15
CA ARG A 423 -1.13 21.78 16.39
C ARG A 423 -1.03 23.30 16.45
N ASN A 424 -0.72 23.90 15.32
CA ASN A 424 -0.58 25.36 15.17
C ASN A 424 -1.92 26.06 14.94
N GLY A 425 -3.04 25.32 14.94
CA GLY A 425 -4.38 25.88 14.77
C GLY A 425 -4.68 26.38 13.36
N GLN A 426 -3.91 25.98 12.35
CA GLN A 426 -4.15 26.32 10.94
C GLN A 426 -5.24 25.43 10.35
N ILE A 427 -5.19 24.12 10.59
CA ILE A 427 -6.25 23.18 10.21
C ILE A 427 -7.27 23.10 11.35
N LYS A 428 -8.54 23.22 11.00
CA LYS A 428 -9.72 23.22 11.90
C LYS A 428 -10.60 21.99 11.72
N ALA A 429 -10.62 21.43 10.51
CA ALA A 429 -11.37 20.23 10.20
C ALA A 429 -10.45 19.14 9.63
N LEU A 430 -10.68 17.90 10.05
CA LEU A 430 -10.01 16.73 9.52
C LEU A 430 -11.05 15.65 9.16
N TYR A 431 -11.00 15.16 7.92
CA TYR A 431 -11.77 14.01 7.46
C TYR A 431 -10.86 12.80 7.31
N VAL A 432 -11.16 11.73 8.04
CA VAL A 432 -10.35 10.51 8.11
C VAL A 432 -11.17 9.33 7.60
N ILE A 433 -10.68 8.63 6.59
CA ILE A 433 -11.33 7.47 6.00
C ILE A 433 -10.45 6.23 6.18
N GLY A 434 -10.93 5.25 6.98
CA GLY A 434 -10.29 3.96 7.19
C GLY A 434 -8.90 4.02 7.84
N GLU A 435 -8.54 5.13 8.47
CA GLU A 435 -7.28 5.34 9.18
C GLU A 435 -7.51 5.51 10.68
N ASN A 436 -6.55 5.05 11.47
CA ASN A 436 -6.57 5.18 12.92
C ASN A 436 -5.26 5.80 13.45
N PRO A 437 -5.03 7.11 13.23
CA PRO A 437 -3.79 7.78 13.63
C PRO A 437 -3.40 7.58 15.11
N LEU A 438 -4.37 7.41 16.01
CA LEU A 438 -4.09 7.15 17.42
C LEU A 438 -3.44 5.79 17.65
N ALA A 439 -3.71 4.79 16.83
CA ALA A 439 -3.11 3.47 16.93
C ALA A 439 -1.87 3.30 16.06
N THR A 440 -1.83 3.97 14.90
CA THR A 440 -0.76 3.76 13.90
C THR A 440 0.47 4.63 14.13
N LEU A 441 0.33 5.78 14.76
CA LEU A 441 1.44 6.69 15.00
C LEU A 441 2.07 6.51 16.40
N PRO A 442 3.39 6.80 16.54
CA PRO A 442 4.05 6.73 17.82
C PRO A 442 3.43 7.68 18.87
N ALA A 443 3.30 7.21 20.11
CA ALA A 443 2.78 8.01 21.20
C ALA A 443 3.58 9.30 21.44
N SER A 444 4.88 9.33 21.11
CA SER A 444 5.75 10.51 21.19
C SER A 444 5.29 11.67 20.30
N MET A 445 4.41 11.42 19.34
CA MET A 445 3.86 12.46 18.45
C MET A 445 2.67 13.21 19.05
N ASP A 446 2.18 12.84 20.23
CA ASP A 446 1.02 13.44 20.89
C ASP A 446 -0.17 13.65 19.93
N VAL A 447 -0.53 12.56 19.25
CA VAL A 447 -1.63 12.59 18.26
C VAL A 447 -2.95 12.96 18.94
N LYS A 448 -3.19 12.44 20.16
CA LYS A 448 -4.42 12.73 20.92
C LYS A 448 -4.58 14.23 21.18
N GLY A 449 -3.59 14.86 21.82
CA GLY A 449 -3.62 16.30 22.10
C GLY A 449 -3.62 17.16 20.84
N THR A 450 -3.15 16.59 19.70
CA THR A 450 -3.26 17.26 18.39
C THR A 450 -4.69 17.23 17.88
N LEU A 451 -5.36 16.08 17.90
CA LEU A 451 -6.74 15.94 17.40
C LEU A 451 -7.77 16.69 18.26
N GLU A 452 -7.53 16.83 19.58
CA GLU A 452 -8.38 17.61 20.49
C GLU A 452 -8.48 19.11 20.12
N LYS A 453 -7.55 19.64 19.30
CA LYS A 453 -7.57 21.03 18.85
C LYS A 453 -8.50 21.28 17.65
N LEU A 454 -9.01 20.22 17.04
CA LEU A 454 -9.89 20.33 15.88
C LEU A 454 -11.28 20.82 16.29
N GLN A 455 -11.85 21.69 15.47
CA GLN A 455 -13.27 22.09 15.57
C GLN A 455 -14.19 21.02 14.99
N LEU A 456 -13.68 20.23 14.01
CA LEU A 456 -14.43 19.14 13.40
C LEU A 456 -13.48 17.98 13.07
N LEU A 457 -13.73 16.82 13.65
CA LEU A 457 -13.12 15.56 13.29
C LEU A 457 -14.23 14.63 12.78
N ILE A 458 -14.14 14.22 11.52
CA ILE A 458 -15.03 13.25 10.88
C ILE A 458 -14.21 11.98 10.67
N VAL A 459 -14.74 10.84 11.14
CA VAL A 459 -14.12 9.52 10.92
C VAL A 459 -15.11 8.62 10.18
N GLN A 460 -14.68 8.06 9.08
CA GLN A 460 -15.43 7.10 8.28
C GLN A 460 -14.70 5.76 8.36
N ASP A 461 -15.33 4.78 9.01
CA ASP A 461 -14.69 3.48 9.28
C ASP A 461 -15.77 2.40 9.48
N PRO A 462 -15.50 1.13 9.19
CA PRO A 462 -16.38 0.03 9.55
C PRO A 462 -16.56 -0.18 11.06
N PHE A 463 -15.64 0.34 11.88
CA PHE A 463 -15.59 0.14 13.33
C PHE A 463 -15.43 1.47 14.08
N LEU A 464 -15.84 1.49 15.35
CA LEU A 464 -15.56 2.61 16.24
C LEU A 464 -14.14 2.49 16.79
N THR A 465 -13.18 2.98 16.01
CA THR A 465 -11.75 3.01 16.37
C THR A 465 -11.45 4.01 17.49
N GLU A 466 -10.22 3.99 18.04
CA GLU A 466 -9.77 4.98 19.03
C GLU A 466 -9.89 6.42 18.50
N THR A 467 -9.53 6.62 17.21
CA THR A 467 -9.71 7.93 16.55
C THR A 467 -11.20 8.25 16.37
N GLY A 468 -12.02 7.25 16.02
CA GLY A 468 -13.47 7.38 15.93
C GLY A 468 -14.13 7.77 17.25
N GLN A 469 -13.64 7.23 18.37
CA GLN A 469 -14.13 7.61 19.70
C GLN A 469 -13.92 9.09 20.05
N MET A 470 -12.93 9.74 19.45
CA MET A 470 -12.69 11.18 19.61
C MET A 470 -13.47 12.03 18.59
N ALA A 471 -14.01 11.43 17.55
CA ALA A 471 -14.63 12.15 16.46
C ALA A 471 -15.88 12.93 16.88
N HIS A 472 -16.18 13.98 16.15
CA HIS A 472 -17.45 14.72 16.24
C HIS A 472 -18.55 14.01 15.44
N VAL A 473 -18.17 13.35 14.35
CA VAL A 473 -19.07 12.56 13.51
C VAL A 473 -18.36 11.28 13.11
N VAL A 474 -19.06 10.13 13.21
CA VAL A 474 -18.58 8.84 12.75
C VAL A 474 -19.54 8.29 11.71
N LEU A 475 -19.01 7.95 10.52
CA LEU A 475 -19.79 7.46 9.39
C LEU A 475 -19.50 5.96 9.19
N PRO A 476 -20.51 5.09 9.21
CA PRO A 476 -20.33 3.66 9.06
C PRO A 476 -19.98 3.30 7.61
N ALA A 477 -18.78 2.79 7.39
CA ALA A 477 -18.29 2.39 6.08
C ALA A 477 -18.49 0.91 5.80
N ALA A 478 -18.73 0.56 4.53
CA ALA A 478 -18.76 -0.81 4.04
C ALA A 478 -17.34 -1.39 3.93
N THR A 479 -17.20 -2.71 4.17
CA THR A 479 -15.97 -3.44 3.92
C THR A 479 -15.82 -3.79 2.44
N TYR A 480 -14.64 -4.33 2.05
CA TYR A 480 -14.37 -4.78 0.69
C TYR A 480 -15.33 -5.88 0.18
N ALA A 481 -15.93 -6.67 1.09
CA ALA A 481 -16.87 -7.73 0.73
C ALA A 481 -18.28 -7.22 0.42
N GLU A 482 -18.57 -5.98 0.79
CA GLU A 482 -19.87 -5.30 0.71
C GLU A 482 -19.93 -4.28 -0.43
N LYS A 483 -18.89 -4.19 -1.29
CA LYS A 483 -18.81 -3.21 -2.39
C LYS A 483 -18.06 -3.75 -3.60
N ASP A 484 -18.27 -3.12 -4.75
CA ASP A 484 -17.51 -3.31 -5.97
C ASP A 484 -16.40 -2.26 -6.08
N GLY A 485 -15.40 -2.53 -6.93
CA GLY A 485 -14.32 -1.62 -7.25
C GLY A 485 -13.06 -2.32 -7.75
N THR A 486 -11.92 -1.64 -7.64
CA THR A 486 -10.62 -2.18 -8.07
C THR A 486 -9.52 -1.85 -7.08
N PHE A 487 -8.47 -2.70 -7.03
CA PHE A 487 -7.20 -2.44 -6.35
C PHE A 487 -6.05 -2.53 -7.33
N THR A 488 -5.00 -1.76 -7.13
CA THR A 488 -3.72 -1.91 -7.84
C THR A 488 -2.71 -2.60 -6.92
N ASN A 489 -2.33 -3.84 -7.24
CA ASN A 489 -1.43 -4.62 -6.41
C ASN A 489 0.05 -4.23 -6.57
N LEU A 490 0.93 -4.89 -5.81
CA LEU A 490 2.39 -4.65 -5.86
C LEU A 490 3.06 -4.95 -7.21
N GLU A 491 2.37 -5.63 -8.13
CA GLU A 491 2.84 -5.83 -9.50
C GLU A 491 2.35 -4.71 -10.46
N GLY A 492 1.65 -3.69 -9.96
CA GLY A 492 1.00 -2.65 -10.77
C GLY A 492 -0.20 -3.14 -11.58
N LYS A 493 -0.81 -4.27 -11.18
CA LYS A 493 -1.97 -4.85 -11.88
C LYS A 493 -3.26 -4.41 -11.21
N VAL A 494 -4.21 -3.91 -12.00
CA VAL A 494 -5.55 -3.56 -11.53
C VAL A 494 -6.37 -4.83 -11.36
N LEU A 495 -6.83 -5.09 -10.14
CA LEU A 495 -7.54 -6.30 -9.73
C LEU A 495 -8.97 -5.97 -9.31
N ARG A 496 -9.94 -6.78 -9.75
CA ARG A 496 -11.36 -6.55 -9.46
C ARG A 496 -11.74 -6.94 -8.04
N VAL A 497 -12.42 -6.02 -7.36
CA VAL A 497 -13.17 -6.27 -6.12
C VAL A 497 -14.64 -6.47 -6.48
N ARG A 498 -15.28 -7.49 -5.88
CA ARG A 498 -16.69 -7.78 -6.14
C ARG A 498 -17.45 -7.94 -4.83
N GLN A 499 -18.59 -7.30 -4.77
CA GLN A 499 -19.53 -7.44 -3.67
C GLN A 499 -19.97 -8.91 -3.55
N ALA A 500 -19.89 -9.45 -2.35
CA ALA A 500 -20.28 -10.82 -2.04
C ALA A 500 -21.45 -10.89 -1.06
N VAL A 501 -21.59 -9.89 -0.20
CA VAL A 501 -22.66 -9.75 0.81
C VAL A 501 -23.24 -8.34 0.77
N ASP A 502 -24.44 -8.18 1.32
CA ASP A 502 -25.05 -6.86 1.50
C ASP A 502 -24.35 -6.11 2.64
N GLN A 503 -24.55 -4.79 2.69
CA GLN A 503 -23.99 -3.93 3.73
C GLN A 503 -24.61 -4.23 5.10
N VAL A 504 -23.80 -4.14 6.15
CA VAL A 504 -24.22 -4.33 7.53
C VAL A 504 -24.96 -3.07 8.04
N GLY A 505 -26.22 -3.23 8.47
CA GLY A 505 -27.02 -2.12 8.97
C GLY A 505 -27.25 -1.05 7.90
N GLU A 506 -26.96 0.19 8.21
CA GLU A 506 -27.02 1.34 7.31
C GLU A 506 -25.63 1.77 6.81
N SER A 507 -24.60 0.90 6.91
CA SER A 507 -23.27 1.24 6.39
C SER A 507 -23.31 1.40 4.86
N LEU A 508 -22.48 2.30 4.33
CA LEU A 508 -22.44 2.62 2.90
C LEU A 508 -21.01 2.47 2.35
N PRO A 509 -20.85 2.12 1.06
CA PRO A 509 -19.56 2.20 0.39
C PRO A 509 -18.97 3.61 0.47
N ASP A 510 -17.66 3.71 0.62
CA ASP A 510 -16.98 5.00 0.79
C ASP A 510 -17.21 5.95 -0.39
N TRP A 511 -17.25 5.42 -1.63
CA TRP A 511 -17.56 6.20 -2.83
C TRP A 511 -18.94 6.85 -2.75
N HIS A 512 -19.94 6.15 -2.21
CA HIS A 512 -21.31 6.66 -2.09
C HIS A 512 -21.40 7.79 -1.07
N ILE A 513 -20.74 7.64 0.09
CA ILE A 513 -20.69 8.68 1.15
C ILE A 513 -20.03 9.95 0.60
N MET A 514 -18.89 9.80 -0.11
CA MET A 514 -18.18 10.94 -0.70
C MET A 514 -18.98 11.64 -1.80
N THR A 515 -19.70 10.88 -2.65
CA THR A 515 -20.60 11.42 -3.67
C THR A 515 -21.74 12.22 -3.03
N ALA A 516 -22.39 11.65 -2.01
CA ALA A 516 -23.46 12.33 -1.28
C ALA A 516 -22.96 13.63 -0.60
N LEU A 517 -21.75 13.60 -0.02
CA LEU A 517 -21.14 14.78 0.58
C LEU A 517 -20.83 15.85 -0.47
N ALA A 518 -20.28 15.48 -1.62
CA ALA A 518 -20.00 16.42 -2.70
C ALA A 518 -21.29 17.07 -3.22
N ASN A 519 -22.34 16.28 -3.45
CA ASN A 519 -23.63 16.78 -3.91
C ASN A 519 -24.30 17.70 -2.86
N GLY A 520 -24.17 17.36 -1.58
CA GLY A 520 -24.64 18.22 -0.49
C GLY A 520 -23.86 19.54 -0.36
N LEU A 521 -22.60 19.59 -0.77
CA LEU A 521 -21.80 20.79 -0.86
C LEU A 521 -22.08 21.63 -2.12
N GLY A 522 -23.02 21.19 -2.97
CA GLY A 522 -23.47 21.93 -4.16
C GLY A 522 -22.79 21.51 -5.47
N TYR A 523 -22.07 20.41 -5.49
CA TYR A 523 -21.53 19.80 -6.70
C TYR A 523 -22.57 18.83 -7.29
N ASP A 524 -22.52 18.63 -8.60
CA ASP A 524 -23.38 17.68 -9.31
C ASP A 524 -22.52 16.49 -9.78
N TRP A 525 -22.28 15.58 -8.86
CA TRP A 525 -21.55 14.36 -9.18
C TRP A 525 -22.51 13.24 -9.56
N PRO A 526 -22.48 12.76 -10.82
CA PRO A 526 -23.49 11.85 -11.36
C PRO A 526 -23.17 10.37 -11.13
N TYR A 527 -22.36 10.03 -10.10
CA TYR A 527 -21.93 8.66 -9.90
C TYR A 527 -23.02 7.83 -9.21
N GLU A 528 -23.52 6.83 -9.91
CA GLU A 528 -24.48 5.84 -9.39
C GLU A 528 -23.80 4.50 -9.08
N SER A 529 -22.56 4.30 -9.55
CA SER A 529 -21.78 3.08 -9.35
C SER A 529 -20.28 3.34 -9.37
N PRO A 530 -19.44 2.42 -8.83
CA PRO A 530 -17.99 2.47 -9.00
C PRO A 530 -17.55 2.44 -10.46
N GLN A 531 -18.37 1.86 -11.36
CA GLN A 531 -18.07 1.83 -12.79
C GLN A 531 -18.11 3.22 -13.42
N ASP A 532 -19.00 4.11 -12.95
CA ASP A 532 -19.07 5.48 -13.45
C ASP A 532 -17.80 6.24 -13.07
N VAL A 533 -17.32 6.04 -11.85
CA VAL A 533 -16.05 6.60 -11.39
C VAL A 533 -14.88 6.04 -12.21
N GLN A 534 -14.86 4.73 -12.45
CA GLN A 534 -13.84 4.09 -13.28
C GLN A 534 -13.83 4.62 -14.71
N ASN A 535 -14.99 4.89 -15.29
CA ASN A 535 -15.10 5.48 -16.63
C ASN A 535 -14.51 6.90 -16.69
N GLU A 536 -14.60 7.67 -15.61
CA GLU A 536 -13.96 8.99 -15.53
C GLU A 536 -12.43 8.89 -15.33
N ILE A 537 -11.96 7.90 -14.58
CA ILE A 537 -10.52 7.66 -14.37
C ILE A 537 -9.81 7.32 -15.70
N MET A 538 -10.47 6.60 -16.60
CA MET A 538 -9.91 6.14 -17.88
C MET A 538 -9.97 7.19 -18.98
#